data_49bd5a0ca16eacaa2311ead2299f68a2
#
_entry.id   49bd5a0ca16eacaa2311ead2299f68a2
#
_cell.length_a   1.000
_cell.length_b   1.000
_cell.length_c   1.000
_cell.angle_alpha   90.00
_cell.angle_beta   90.00
_cell.angle_gamma   90.00
#
_symmetry.space_group_name_H-M   'P 1'
#
loop_
_entity.id
_entity.type
_entity.pdbx_description
1 polymer ?
#
loop_
_entity_poly.entity_id
_entity_poly.type
_entity_poly.pdbx_seq_one_letter_code
_entity_poly.pdbx_strand_id
1 'polypeptide(L)'
;MVALFCNQKLEEYHVLLHRHRPVLLAFCVLNLGFAVLATVENVLVIHALRSSSTLPGNLKKMFLSLAFSDFAVGFLGQSMLGIITAIMLKMTANGNYDLDFLCPTLITVCYSVIYFLTCVSFFSIIAIAVDRLLVIFLHLRYHELVTSKRVIFTFASLWMACGVATFIFTQLPNHQIIFVAVIEICGLLVATTAYIYIYSVIRSLTTVHPQREHQLHNHEQNRNRERKSASSAFLVYIVFLACFLPNFCCIMLLTSNRSTVSFILANHISGFLVLLNSSLNPVIYCWRYQEIRRIVKNSLKKLLFIR
;
A
#
# COMPACT_ATOMS: atom_id res chain seq x y z
N MET A 1 0.73 26.97 -10.97
CA MET A 1 0.62 26.04 -9.84
C MET A 1 1.33 24.71 -10.09
N VAL A 2 1.03 24.00 -11.16
CA VAL A 2 1.73 22.76 -11.57
C VAL A 2 3.25 22.96 -11.70
N ALA A 3 3.68 24.09 -12.28
CA ALA A 3 5.09 24.44 -12.40
C ALA A 3 5.79 24.58 -11.02
N LEU A 4 5.12 25.11 -10.00
CA LEU A 4 5.70 25.27 -8.67
C LEU A 4 5.99 23.90 -8.00
N PHE A 5 5.05 22.95 -8.11
CA PHE A 5 5.26 21.59 -7.62
C PHE A 5 6.42 20.89 -8.33
N CYS A 6 6.44 21.02 -9.66
CA CYS A 6 7.50 20.43 -10.46
C CYS A 6 8.87 21.02 -10.14
N ASN A 7 8.99 22.34 -10.03
CA ASN A 7 10.24 23.01 -9.68
C ASN A 7 10.75 22.59 -8.30
N GLN A 8 9.85 22.46 -7.32
CA GLN A 8 10.23 21.95 -5.99
C GLN A 8 10.81 20.54 -6.07
N LYS A 9 10.17 19.64 -6.84
CA LYS A 9 10.68 18.28 -7.00
C LYS A 9 12.00 18.24 -7.78
N LEU A 10 12.12 19.05 -8.79
CA LEU A 10 13.35 19.16 -9.56
C LEU A 10 14.51 19.67 -8.70
N GLU A 11 14.29 20.65 -7.84
CA GLU A 11 15.28 21.14 -6.87
C GLU A 11 15.75 20.05 -5.89
N GLU A 12 14.82 19.25 -5.35
CA GLU A 12 15.15 18.08 -4.53
C GLU A 12 16.08 17.11 -5.29
N TYR A 13 15.80 16.82 -6.56
CA TYR A 13 16.65 15.96 -7.40
C TYR A 13 18.00 16.59 -7.70
N HIS A 14 18.08 17.88 -7.97
CA HIS A 14 19.36 18.59 -8.19
C HIS A 14 20.27 18.46 -6.97
N VAL A 15 19.75 18.68 -5.78
CA VAL A 15 20.50 18.53 -4.53
C VAL A 15 21.05 17.11 -4.37
N LEU A 16 20.24 16.09 -4.66
CA LEU A 16 20.65 14.68 -4.57
C LEU A 16 21.66 14.29 -5.66
N LEU A 17 21.50 14.79 -6.88
CA LEU A 17 22.43 14.55 -7.99
C LEU A 17 23.83 15.07 -7.68
N HIS A 18 23.93 16.26 -7.08
CA HIS A 18 25.23 16.88 -6.77
C HIS A 18 25.90 16.29 -5.53
N ARG A 19 25.15 15.96 -4.49
CA ARG A 19 25.72 15.52 -3.20
C ARG A 19 25.67 14.03 -2.93
N HIS A 20 24.68 13.33 -3.48
CA HIS A 20 24.40 11.93 -3.14
C HIS A 20 24.05 11.08 -4.38
N ARG A 21 24.76 11.30 -5.49
CA ARG A 21 24.54 10.56 -6.74
C ARG A 21 24.51 9.03 -6.58
N PRO A 22 25.40 8.37 -5.77
CA PRO A 22 25.34 6.93 -5.56
C PRO A 22 24.05 6.48 -4.90
N VAL A 23 23.49 7.28 -4.00
CA VAL A 23 22.20 6.98 -3.34
C VAL A 23 21.06 7.08 -4.34
N LEU A 24 21.05 8.10 -5.19
CA LEU A 24 20.05 8.24 -6.24
C LEU A 24 20.10 7.08 -7.25
N LEU A 25 21.31 6.62 -7.58
CA LEU A 25 21.49 5.42 -8.40
C LEU A 25 20.92 4.16 -7.71
N ALA A 26 21.18 4.00 -6.41
CA ALA A 26 20.61 2.90 -5.63
C ALA A 26 19.08 2.96 -5.62
N PHE A 27 18.46 4.14 -5.43
CA PHE A 27 17.01 4.31 -5.53
C PHE A 27 16.46 3.97 -6.91
N CYS A 28 17.16 4.36 -7.98
CA CYS A 28 16.79 4.00 -9.36
C CYS A 28 16.72 2.48 -9.52
N VAL A 29 17.80 1.78 -9.15
CA VAL A 29 17.91 0.31 -9.27
C VAL A 29 16.87 -0.39 -8.39
N LEU A 30 16.69 0.05 -7.15
CA LEU A 30 15.71 -0.51 -6.23
C LEU A 30 14.27 -0.31 -6.75
N ASN A 31 13.92 0.91 -7.20
CA ASN A 31 12.57 1.14 -7.74
C ASN A 31 12.30 0.28 -8.97
N LEU A 32 13.23 0.15 -9.91
CA LEU A 32 13.05 -0.70 -11.09
C LEU A 32 12.98 -2.18 -10.71
N GLY A 33 13.81 -2.64 -9.78
CA GLY A 33 13.77 -4.02 -9.28
C GLY A 33 12.44 -4.36 -8.61
N PHE A 34 11.98 -3.50 -7.70
CA PHE A 34 10.71 -3.68 -7.00
C PHE A 34 9.50 -3.43 -7.91
N ALA A 35 9.62 -2.62 -8.97
CA ALA A 35 8.59 -2.49 -10.00
C ALA A 35 8.27 -3.82 -10.67
N VAL A 36 9.32 -4.55 -11.09
CA VAL A 36 9.17 -5.89 -11.67
C VAL A 36 8.61 -6.87 -10.64
N LEU A 37 9.17 -6.87 -9.43
CA LEU A 37 8.75 -7.76 -8.35
C LEU A 37 7.27 -7.56 -8.01
N ALA A 38 6.85 -6.32 -7.68
CA ALA A 38 5.47 -5.99 -7.35
C ALA A 38 4.50 -6.34 -8.48
N THR A 39 4.90 -6.08 -9.74
CA THR A 39 4.08 -6.40 -10.91
C THR A 39 3.84 -7.91 -11.02
N VAL A 40 4.90 -8.71 -10.98
CA VAL A 40 4.81 -10.17 -11.13
C VAL A 40 4.07 -10.81 -9.97
N GLU A 41 4.41 -10.45 -8.75
CA GLU A 41 3.80 -11.02 -7.54
C GLU A 41 2.30 -10.72 -7.46
N ASN A 42 1.88 -9.48 -7.75
CA ASN A 42 0.47 -9.12 -7.70
C ASN A 42 -0.35 -9.75 -8.85
N VAL A 43 0.22 -9.93 -10.05
CA VAL A 43 -0.43 -10.72 -11.11
C VAL A 43 -0.67 -12.16 -10.67
N LEU A 44 0.32 -12.79 -10.04
CA LEU A 44 0.17 -14.15 -9.51
C LEU A 44 -0.89 -14.23 -8.40
N VAL A 45 -0.92 -13.24 -7.50
CA VAL A 45 -1.92 -13.14 -6.43
C VAL A 45 -3.31 -12.90 -7.00
N ILE A 46 -3.48 -12.00 -7.97
CA ILE A 46 -4.78 -11.78 -8.65
C ILE A 46 -5.29 -13.08 -9.27
N HIS A 47 -4.41 -13.84 -9.96
CA HIS A 47 -4.76 -15.14 -10.51
C HIS A 47 -5.17 -16.12 -9.40
N ALA A 48 -4.39 -16.22 -8.32
CA ALA A 48 -4.68 -17.11 -7.20
C ALA A 48 -5.98 -16.75 -6.47
N LEU A 49 -6.23 -15.45 -6.22
CA LEU A 49 -7.46 -14.98 -5.61
C LEU A 49 -8.69 -15.31 -6.47
N ARG A 50 -8.60 -15.15 -7.80
CA ARG A 50 -9.69 -15.50 -8.71
C ARG A 50 -9.99 -16.98 -8.70
N SER A 51 -8.96 -17.82 -8.61
CA SER A 51 -9.07 -19.30 -8.63
C SER A 51 -9.39 -19.91 -7.26
N SER A 52 -9.23 -19.16 -6.16
CA SER A 52 -9.48 -19.67 -4.81
C SER A 52 -10.97 -19.85 -4.53
N SER A 53 -11.31 -20.97 -3.87
CA SER A 53 -12.67 -21.29 -3.41
C SER A 53 -12.85 -21.15 -1.89
N THR A 54 -11.75 -21.06 -1.12
CA THR A 54 -11.80 -21.07 0.34
C THR A 54 -12.03 -19.69 0.98
N LEU A 55 -11.79 -18.61 0.24
CA LEU A 55 -11.96 -17.24 0.75
C LEU A 55 -13.42 -16.79 0.66
N PRO A 56 -13.95 -16.11 1.71
CA PRO A 56 -15.25 -15.45 1.65
C PRO A 56 -15.32 -14.47 0.47
N GLY A 57 -16.43 -14.47 -0.28
CA GLY A 57 -16.55 -13.70 -1.51
C GLY A 57 -16.32 -12.20 -1.36
N ASN A 58 -16.74 -11.59 -0.25
CA ASN A 58 -16.52 -10.17 0.02
C ASN A 58 -15.04 -9.87 0.30
N LEU A 59 -14.38 -10.67 1.14
CA LEU A 59 -12.96 -10.54 1.41
C LEU A 59 -12.09 -10.72 0.16
N LYS A 60 -12.47 -11.69 -0.69
CA LYS A 60 -11.83 -11.92 -1.98
C LYS A 60 -11.86 -10.67 -2.88
N LYS A 61 -13.01 -9.97 -2.94
CA LYS A 61 -13.15 -8.72 -3.72
C LYS A 61 -12.28 -7.59 -3.17
N MET A 62 -12.20 -7.44 -1.85
CA MET A 62 -11.37 -6.46 -1.19
C MET A 62 -9.88 -6.70 -1.48
N PHE A 63 -9.42 -7.96 -1.34
CA PHE A 63 -8.05 -8.33 -1.69
C PHE A 63 -7.74 -8.18 -3.17
N LEU A 64 -8.72 -8.43 -4.07
CA LEU A 64 -8.54 -8.18 -5.49
C LEU A 64 -8.36 -6.69 -5.81
N SER A 65 -9.12 -5.80 -5.16
CA SER A 65 -8.94 -4.34 -5.32
C SER A 65 -7.56 -3.90 -4.84
N LEU A 66 -7.12 -4.40 -3.68
CA LEU A 66 -5.79 -4.09 -3.14
C LEU A 66 -4.67 -4.64 -4.05
N ALA A 67 -4.75 -5.89 -4.47
CA ALA A 67 -3.74 -6.48 -5.36
C ALA A 67 -3.70 -5.78 -6.74
N PHE A 68 -4.85 -5.26 -7.22
CA PHE A 68 -4.88 -4.49 -8.46
C PHE A 68 -4.22 -3.11 -8.31
N SER A 69 -4.46 -2.40 -7.19
CA SER A 69 -3.75 -1.13 -6.93
C SER A 69 -2.25 -1.36 -6.74
N ASP A 70 -1.84 -2.42 -6.05
CA ASP A 70 -0.43 -2.76 -5.84
C ASP A 70 0.28 -3.18 -7.14
N PHE A 71 -0.40 -3.92 -8.02
CA PHE A 71 0.06 -4.16 -9.38
C PHE A 71 0.31 -2.85 -10.13
N ALA A 72 -0.64 -1.91 -10.07
CA ALA A 72 -0.52 -0.63 -10.75
C ALA A 72 0.58 0.26 -10.13
N VAL A 73 0.80 0.20 -8.81
CA VAL A 73 1.95 0.86 -8.14
C VAL A 73 3.27 0.36 -8.73
N GLY A 74 3.46 -0.96 -8.86
CA GLY A 74 4.67 -1.54 -9.45
C GLY A 74 4.80 -1.19 -10.94
N PHE A 75 3.76 -1.50 -11.71
CA PHE A 75 3.79 -1.38 -13.18
C PHE A 75 3.87 0.07 -13.67
N LEU A 76 3.17 1.01 -13.04
CA LEU A 76 3.15 2.42 -13.43
C LEU A 76 4.03 3.28 -12.49
N GLY A 77 3.73 3.28 -11.19
CA GLY A 77 4.34 4.21 -10.25
C GLY A 77 5.85 4.04 -10.12
N GLN A 78 6.30 2.86 -9.68
CA GLN A 78 7.73 2.58 -9.48
C GLN A 78 8.51 2.56 -10.79
N SER A 79 7.92 2.04 -11.89
CA SER A 79 8.55 2.04 -13.21
C SER A 79 8.79 3.45 -13.73
N MET A 80 7.79 4.32 -13.67
CA MET A 80 7.92 5.73 -14.09
C MET A 80 8.96 6.46 -13.23
N LEU A 81 8.93 6.28 -11.92
CA LEU A 81 9.88 6.93 -11.00
C LEU A 81 11.32 6.47 -11.28
N GLY A 82 11.54 5.17 -11.48
CA GLY A 82 12.84 4.60 -11.81
C GLY A 82 13.35 5.11 -13.17
N ILE A 83 12.50 5.14 -14.20
CA ILE A 83 12.86 5.64 -15.55
C ILE A 83 13.22 7.12 -15.51
N ILE A 84 12.41 7.97 -14.84
CA ILE A 84 12.70 9.40 -14.71
C ILE A 84 14.04 9.61 -13.99
N THR A 85 14.28 8.89 -12.90
CA THR A 85 15.54 8.95 -12.16
C THR A 85 16.73 8.52 -13.02
N ALA A 86 16.58 7.47 -13.85
CA ALA A 86 17.60 7.01 -14.77
C ALA A 86 17.92 8.05 -15.87
N ILE A 87 16.90 8.73 -16.41
CA ILE A 87 17.06 9.80 -17.38
C ILE A 87 17.85 10.96 -16.76
N MET A 88 17.49 11.39 -15.56
CA MET A 88 18.19 12.48 -14.85
C MET A 88 19.66 12.13 -14.59
N LEU A 89 19.94 10.91 -14.11
CA LEU A 89 21.30 10.42 -13.89
C LEU A 89 22.13 10.40 -15.17
N LYS A 90 21.56 9.97 -16.30
CA LYS A 90 22.25 9.91 -17.61
C LYS A 90 22.54 11.30 -18.16
N MET A 91 21.59 12.22 -18.07
CA MET A 91 21.76 13.59 -18.56
C MET A 91 22.86 14.31 -17.80
N THR A 92 22.86 14.22 -16.48
CA THR A 92 23.91 14.82 -15.63
C THR A 92 25.27 14.19 -15.91
N ALA A 93 25.34 12.89 -16.22
CA ALA A 93 26.59 12.22 -16.59
C ALA A 93 27.16 12.76 -17.93
N ASN A 94 26.30 13.18 -18.83
CA ASN A 94 26.68 13.77 -20.13
C ASN A 94 26.94 15.29 -20.07
N GLY A 95 27.00 15.87 -18.85
CA GLY A 95 27.22 17.32 -18.67
C GLY A 95 25.99 18.19 -18.98
N ASN A 96 24.83 17.57 -19.25
CA ASN A 96 23.57 18.30 -19.44
C ASN A 96 22.85 18.42 -18.10
N TYR A 97 22.69 19.63 -17.61
CA TYR A 97 22.01 19.94 -16.36
C TYR A 97 20.65 20.61 -16.57
N ASP A 98 20.23 20.79 -17.82
CA ASP A 98 18.92 21.32 -18.14
C ASP A 98 17.90 20.19 -18.03
N LEU A 99 17.23 20.13 -16.88
CA LEU A 99 16.18 19.16 -16.56
C LEU A 99 14.77 19.78 -16.69
N ASP A 100 14.69 21.06 -17.07
CA ASP A 100 13.42 21.80 -17.12
C ASP A 100 12.43 21.20 -18.11
N PHE A 101 12.93 20.51 -19.15
CA PHE A 101 12.08 19.82 -20.12
C PHE A 101 11.29 18.64 -19.51
N LEU A 102 11.74 18.09 -18.37
CA LEU A 102 10.99 17.05 -17.62
C LEU A 102 9.77 17.63 -16.90
N CYS A 103 9.74 18.93 -16.73
CA CYS A 103 8.64 19.71 -16.20
C CYS A 103 7.83 20.37 -17.34
N PRO A 104 6.53 20.63 -17.13
CA PRO A 104 5.70 20.27 -15.95
C PRO A 104 5.05 18.89 -16.07
N THR A 105 5.11 18.27 -17.26
CA THR A 105 4.24 17.15 -17.60
C THR A 105 4.72 15.84 -16.95
N LEU A 106 5.95 15.42 -17.22
CA LEU A 106 6.41 14.07 -16.88
C LEU A 106 6.51 13.85 -15.38
N ILE A 107 7.14 14.77 -14.64
CA ILE A 107 7.27 14.70 -13.17
C ILE A 107 5.90 14.78 -12.50
N THR A 108 5.06 15.74 -12.94
CA THR A 108 3.73 15.91 -12.36
C THR A 108 2.86 14.69 -12.57
N VAL A 109 2.84 14.11 -13.79
CA VAL A 109 2.06 12.89 -14.07
C VAL A 109 2.58 11.72 -13.23
N CYS A 110 3.90 11.54 -13.15
CA CYS A 110 4.50 10.47 -12.35
C CYS A 110 4.06 10.55 -10.88
N TYR A 111 4.24 11.70 -10.24
CA TYR A 111 3.85 11.87 -8.85
C TYR A 111 2.33 11.80 -8.65
N SER A 112 1.53 12.31 -9.57
CA SER A 112 0.06 12.17 -9.51
C SER A 112 -0.37 10.71 -9.54
N VAL A 113 0.23 9.90 -10.42
CA VAL A 113 -0.04 8.46 -10.51
C VAL A 113 0.38 7.77 -9.20
N ILE A 114 1.56 8.09 -8.66
CA ILE A 114 2.05 7.52 -7.40
C ILE A 114 1.11 7.87 -6.25
N TYR A 115 0.74 9.16 -6.07
CA TYR A 115 -0.16 9.58 -5.01
C TYR A 115 -1.54 8.94 -5.13
N PHE A 116 -2.10 8.88 -6.33
CA PHE A 116 -3.38 8.23 -6.56
C PHE A 116 -3.35 6.76 -6.15
N LEU A 117 -2.38 5.99 -6.65
CA LEU A 117 -2.32 4.56 -6.41
C LEU A 117 -1.96 4.22 -4.96
N THR A 118 -1.06 4.98 -4.33
CA THR A 118 -0.73 4.80 -2.91
C THR A 118 -1.90 5.18 -2.01
N CYS A 119 -2.68 6.21 -2.35
CA CYS A 119 -3.90 6.58 -1.66
C CYS A 119 -4.95 5.46 -1.74
N VAL A 120 -5.15 4.86 -2.91
CA VAL A 120 -6.05 3.72 -3.10
C VAL A 120 -5.60 2.51 -2.27
N SER A 121 -4.30 2.16 -2.29
CA SER A 121 -3.75 1.06 -1.50
C SER A 121 -3.93 1.33 0.01
N PHE A 122 -3.60 2.53 0.47
CA PHE A 122 -3.76 2.97 1.86
C PHE A 122 -5.20 2.81 2.36
N PHE A 123 -6.17 3.38 1.66
CA PHE A 123 -7.57 3.27 2.06
C PHE A 123 -8.17 1.88 1.87
N SER A 124 -7.65 1.08 0.92
CA SER A 124 -8.06 -0.31 0.77
C SER A 124 -7.68 -1.15 2.01
N ILE A 125 -6.49 -0.94 2.57
CA ILE A 125 -6.07 -1.61 3.81
C ILE A 125 -6.95 -1.19 4.99
N ILE A 126 -7.27 0.11 5.10
CA ILE A 126 -8.19 0.62 6.13
C ILE A 126 -9.59 0.01 5.97
N ALA A 127 -10.11 -0.05 4.75
CA ALA A 127 -11.41 -0.65 4.47
C ALA A 127 -11.45 -2.14 4.86
N ILE A 128 -10.37 -2.89 4.62
CA ILE A 128 -10.23 -4.29 5.05
C ILE A 128 -10.20 -4.38 6.59
N ALA A 129 -9.50 -3.46 7.28
CA ALA A 129 -9.49 -3.41 8.74
C ALA A 129 -10.90 -3.16 9.31
N VAL A 130 -11.62 -2.20 8.76
CA VAL A 130 -13.00 -1.89 9.13
C VAL A 130 -13.92 -3.07 8.85
N ASP A 131 -13.78 -3.75 7.72
CA ASP A 131 -14.56 -4.94 7.40
C ASP A 131 -14.34 -6.06 8.43
N ARG A 132 -13.08 -6.29 8.83
CA ARG A 132 -12.79 -7.28 9.87
C ARG A 132 -13.43 -6.89 11.22
N LEU A 133 -13.43 -5.61 11.55
CA LEU A 133 -14.12 -5.09 12.71
C LEU A 133 -15.64 -5.33 12.63
N LEU A 134 -16.26 -5.05 11.47
CA LEU A 134 -17.69 -5.28 11.24
C LEU A 134 -18.08 -6.77 11.34
N VAL A 135 -17.24 -7.69 10.91
CA VAL A 135 -17.46 -9.13 11.11
C VAL A 135 -17.63 -9.48 12.59
N ILE A 136 -16.81 -8.87 13.45
CA ILE A 136 -16.85 -9.12 14.90
C ILE A 136 -18.09 -8.46 15.53
N PHE A 137 -18.37 -7.19 15.20
CA PHE A 137 -19.48 -6.43 15.77
C PHE A 137 -20.85 -6.94 15.35
N LEU A 138 -21.02 -7.19 14.05
CA LEU A 138 -22.34 -7.53 13.48
C LEU A 138 -22.64 -9.01 13.55
N HIS A 139 -21.63 -9.84 13.75
CA HIS A 139 -21.75 -11.30 13.86
C HIS A 139 -22.79 -11.90 12.88
N LEU A 140 -23.97 -12.25 13.33
CA LEU A 140 -25.04 -12.83 12.50
C LEU A 140 -25.59 -11.87 11.44
N ARG A 141 -25.65 -10.56 11.72
CA ARG A 141 -26.17 -9.55 10.79
C ARG A 141 -25.16 -9.11 9.73
N TYR A 142 -23.89 -9.56 9.84
CA TYR A 142 -22.85 -9.15 8.88
C TYR A 142 -23.24 -9.49 7.44
N HIS A 143 -23.75 -10.69 7.17
CA HIS A 143 -24.11 -11.12 5.82
C HIS A 143 -25.31 -10.38 5.23
N GLU A 144 -26.19 -9.84 6.05
CA GLU A 144 -27.33 -9.02 5.62
C GLU A 144 -26.89 -7.61 5.25
N LEU A 145 -25.97 -7.03 6.05
CA LEU A 145 -25.53 -5.66 5.90
C LEU A 145 -24.38 -5.50 4.91
N VAL A 146 -23.41 -6.43 4.89
CA VAL A 146 -22.22 -6.36 4.02
C VAL A 146 -22.43 -7.27 2.80
N THR A 147 -23.23 -6.78 1.86
CA THR A 147 -23.48 -7.49 0.59
C THR A 147 -22.38 -7.25 -0.43
N SER A 148 -22.22 -8.17 -1.37
CA SER A 148 -21.25 -8.07 -2.47
C SER A 148 -21.40 -6.79 -3.31
N LYS A 149 -22.62 -6.33 -3.53
CA LYS A 149 -22.90 -5.08 -4.26
C LYS A 149 -22.39 -3.86 -3.49
N ARG A 150 -22.65 -3.82 -2.18
CA ARG A 150 -22.16 -2.73 -1.30
C ARG A 150 -20.65 -2.69 -1.25
N VAL A 151 -19.96 -3.83 -1.15
CA VAL A 151 -18.50 -3.89 -1.18
C VAL A 151 -17.94 -3.32 -2.49
N ILE A 152 -18.48 -3.72 -3.64
CA ILE A 152 -18.05 -3.21 -4.94
C ILE A 152 -18.29 -1.69 -5.01
N PHE A 153 -19.47 -1.22 -4.59
CA PHE A 153 -19.78 0.21 -4.58
C PHE A 153 -18.83 1.01 -3.67
N THR A 154 -18.55 0.50 -2.46
CA THR A 154 -17.60 1.13 -1.53
C THR A 154 -16.21 1.28 -2.15
N PHE A 155 -15.68 0.22 -2.78
CA PHE A 155 -14.37 0.29 -3.41
C PHE A 155 -14.36 1.19 -4.65
N ALA A 156 -15.42 1.17 -5.47
CA ALA A 156 -15.55 2.10 -6.59
C ALA A 156 -15.59 3.57 -6.12
N SER A 157 -16.36 3.86 -5.07
CA SER A 157 -16.42 5.20 -4.46
C SER A 157 -15.06 5.61 -3.86
N LEU A 158 -14.34 4.67 -3.25
CA LEU A 158 -13.00 4.89 -2.72
C LEU A 158 -12.01 5.26 -3.84
N TRP A 159 -12.02 4.54 -4.95
CA TRP A 159 -11.17 4.85 -6.11
C TRP A 159 -11.47 6.25 -6.66
N MET A 160 -12.75 6.59 -6.81
CA MET A 160 -13.17 7.93 -7.25
C MET A 160 -12.73 9.02 -6.27
N ALA A 161 -12.93 8.81 -4.97
CA ALA A 161 -12.53 9.77 -3.93
C ALA A 161 -11.01 9.98 -3.92
N CYS A 162 -10.21 8.92 -4.07
CA CYS A 162 -8.75 9.03 -4.22
C CYS A 162 -8.36 9.83 -5.47
N GLY A 163 -9.06 9.64 -6.59
CA GLY A 163 -8.86 10.43 -7.81
C GLY A 163 -9.11 11.92 -7.60
N VAL A 164 -10.22 12.27 -6.97
CA VAL A 164 -10.55 13.66 -6.59
C VAL A 164 -9.52 14.23 -5.62
N ALA A 165 -9.14 13.47 -4.59
CA ALA A 165 -8.11 13.88 -3.62
C ALA A 165 -6.77 14.15 -4.30
N THR A 166 -6.35 13.28 -5.23
CA THR A 166 -5.11 13.48 -6.01
C THR A 166 -5.19 14.72 -6.89
N PHE A 167 -6.32 14.94 -7.54
CA PHE A 167 -6.53 16.15 -8.35
C PHE A 167 -6.42 17.41 -7.48
N ILE A 168 -7.09 17.47 -6.33
CA ILE A 168 -6.99 18.58 -5.38
C ILE A 168 -5.54 18.75 -4.91
N PHE A 169 -4.86 17.67 -4.56
CA PHE A 169 -3.47 17.67 -4.16
C PHE A 169 -2.55 18.32 -5.20
N THR A 170 -2.72 18.00 -6.49
CA THR A 170 -1.89 18.57 -7.55
C THR A 170 -2.17 20.05 -7.83
N GLN A 171 -3.41 20.52 -7.53
CA GLN A 171 -3.80 21.92 -7.72
C GLN A 171 -3.41 22.84 -6.56
N LEU A 172 -3.15 22.29 -5.36
CA LEU A 172 -2.88 23.07 -4.14
C LEU A 172 -1.48 22.80 -3.57
N PRO A 173 -0.40 23.14 -4.28
CA PRO A 173 0.96 22.76 -3.89
C PRO A 173 1.41 23.30 -2.53
N ASN A 174 0.91 24.47 -2.12
CA ASN A 174 1.25 25.07 -0.82
C ASN A 174 0.65 24.34 0.39
N HIS A 175 -0.42 23.58 0.18
CA HIS A 175 -1.15 22.87 1.23
C HIS A 175 -1.00 21.34 1.16
N GLN A 176 -0.22 20.85 0.20
CA GLN A 176 -0.06 19.40 -0.03
C GLN A 176 0.38 18.65 1.22
N ILE A 177 1.36 19.17 1.93
CA ILE A 177 1.93 18.53 3.12
C ILE A 177 0.88 18.38 4.22
N ILE A 178 0.13 19.45 4.49
CA ILE A 178 -0.92 19.44 5.51
C ILE A 178 -2.05 18.49 5.09
N PHE A 179 -2.43 18.51 3.82
CA PHE A 179 -3.49 17.66 3.29
C PHE A 179 -3.14 16.16 3.41
N VAL A 180 -1.93 15.77 3.00
CA VAL A 180 -1.46 14.38 3.13
C VAL A 180 -1.35 13.98 4.59
N ALA A 181 -0.79 14.84 5.44
CA ALA A 181 -0.65 14.60 6.87
C ALA A 181 -2.01 14.35 7.56
N VAL A 182 -3.02 15.16 7.26
CA VAL A 182 -4.37 14.99 7.82
C VAL A 182 -4.99 13.67 7.36
N ILE A 183 -4.86 13.32 6.07
CA ILE A 183 -5.37 12.06 5.53
C ILE A 183 -4.67 10.87 6.19
N GLU A 184 -3.34 10.89 6.29
CA GLU A 184 -2.56 9.80 6.88
C GLU A 184 -2.88 9.64 8.37
N ILE A 185 -2.93 10.72 9.16
CA ILE A 185 -3.23 10.61 10.59
C ILE A 185 -4.65 10.08 10.84
N CYS A 186 -5.64 10.57 10.11
CA CYS A 186 -7.01 10.09 10.24
C CYS A 186 -7.12 8.60 9.88
N GLY A 187 -6.49 8.19 8.79
CA GLY A 187 -6.48 6.79 8.35
C GLY A 187 -5.75 5.87 9.33
N LEU A 188 -4.59 6.29 9.83
CA LEU A 188 -3.83 5.55 10.84
C LEU A 188 -4.62 5.40 12.15
N LEU A 189 -5.31 6.46 12.60
CA LEU A 189 -6.15 6.40 13.81
C LEU A 189 -7.30 5.41 13.64
N VAL A 190 -8.02 5.45 12.50
CA VAL A 190 -9.11 4.50 12.21
C VAL A 190 -8.59 3.06 12.17
N ALA A 191 -7.48 2.80 11.48
CA ALA A 191 -6.89 1.47 11.41
C ALA A 191 -6.44 1.00 12.81
N THR A 192 -5.72 1.84 13.56
CA THR A 192 -5.20 1.51 14.89
C THR A 192 -6.34 1.17 15.84
N THR A 193 -7.38 2.00 15.92
CA THR A 193 -8.54 1.75 16.78
C THR A 193 -9.26 0.45 16.40
N ALA A 194 -9.44 0.18 15.10
CA ALA A 194 -10.03 -1.06 14.63
C ALA A 194 -9.21 -2.29 15.09
N TYR A 195 -7.89 -2.26 14.93
CA TYR A 195 -7.03 -3.40 15.31
C TYR A 195 -6.90 -3.58 16.83
N ILE A 196 -6.81 -2.50 17.61
CA ILE A 196 -6.83 -2.58 19.08
C ILE A 196 -8.11 -3.25 19.55
N TYR A 197 -9.25 -2.87 18.99
CA TYR A 197 -10.53 -3.46 19.33
C TYR A 197 -10.60 -4.95 18.95
N ILE A 198 -10.23 -5.29 17.71
CA ILE A 198 -10.16 -6.69 17.24
C ILE A 198 -9.30 -7.52 18.18
N TYR A 199 -8.12 -7.03 18.55
CA TYR A 199 -7.21 -7.71 19.47
C TYR A 199 -7.82 -7.90 20.86
N SER A 200 -8.45 -6.87 21.42
CA SER A 200 -9.09 -6.92 22.74
C SER A 200 -10.21 -7.95 22.78
N VAL A 201 -11.07 -8.01 21.75
CA VAL A 201 -12.15 -9.00 21.66
C VAL A 201 -11.59 -10.42 21.56
N ILE A 202 -10.58 -10.64 20.71
CA ILE A 202 -9.97 -11.96 20.57
C ILE A 202 -9.34 -12.41 21.89
N ARG A 203 -8.66 -11.52 22.61
CA ARG A 203 -8.07 -11.81 23.90
C ARG A 203 -9.14 -12.16 24.95
N SER A 204 -10.23 -11.41 25.02
CA SER A 204 -11.34 -11.69 25.97
C SER A 204 -11.99 -13.06 25.71
N LEU A 205 -12.19 -13.42 24.44
CA LEU A 205 -12.72 -14.74 24.07
C LEU A 205 -11.79 -15.90 24.43
N THR A 206 -10.47 -15.63 24.56
CA THR A 206 -9.49 -16.65 24.97
C THR A 206 -9.42 -16.85 26.47
N THR A 207 -9.68 -15.80 27.25
CA THR A 207 -9.55 -15.86 28.72
C THR A 207 -10.82 -16.39 29.42
N VAL A 208 -11.99 -16.24 28.81
CA VAL A 208 -13.29 -16.53 29.46
C VAL A 208 -13.74 -18.00 29.34
N HIS A 209 -13.17 -18.84 28.49
CA HIS A 209 -13.68 -20.20 28.24
C HIS A 209 -12.66 -21.34 28.21
N PRO A 210 -11.90 -21.60 29.32
CA PRO A 210 -11.19 -22.88 29.43
C PRO A 210 -12.10 -24.07 29.83
N GLN A 211 -13.26 -23.83 30.43
CA GLN A 211 -14.06 -24.88 31.08
C GLN A 211 -15.25 -25.47 30.31
N ARG A 212 -15.56 -24.97 29.10
CA ARG A 212 -16.68 -25.53 28.27
C ARG A 212 -16.20 -26.32 27.02
N GLU A 213 -15.10 -27.00 27.16
CA GLU A 213 -14.43 -27.64 25.98
C GLU A 213 -15.09 -28.93 25.45
N HIS A 214 -16.06 -29.50 26.17
CA HIS A 214 -16.52 -30.87 25.85
C HIS A 214 -17.73 -30.98 24.89
N GLN A 215 -18.35 -29.91 24.42
CA GLN A 215 -19.60 -30.06 23.62
C GLN A 215 -19.63 -29.42 22.22
N LEU A 216 -18.54 -28.82 21.69
CA LEU A 216 -18.67 -27.99 20.50
C LEU A 216 -17.51 -28.10 19.49
N HIS A 217 -17.21 -29.27 18.99
CA HIS A 217 -16.17 -29.48 17.96
C HIS A 217 -16.33 -28.59 16.70
N ASN A 218 -17.55 -28.31 16.28
CA ASN A 218 -17.82 -27.43 15.12
C ASN A 218 -17.63 -25.93 15.45
N HIS A 219 -17.91 -25.51 16.67
CA HIS A 219 -17.66 -24.12 17.11
C HIS A 219 -16.18 -23.81 17.28
N GLU A 220 -15.40 -24.79 17.69
CA GLU A 220 -13.95 -24.64 17.87
C GLU A 220 -13.22 -24.47 16.54
N GLN A 221 -13.65 -25.17 15.51
CA GLN A 221 -13.10 -25.04 14.16
C GLN A 221 -13.40 -23.66 13.54
N ASN A 222 -14.60 -23.12 13.73
CA ASN A 222 -14.98 -21.77 13.28
C ASN A 222 -14.22 -20.69 14.08
N ARG A 223 -14.14 -20.83 15.40
CA ARG A 223 -13.37 -19.92 16.28
C ARG A 223 -11.89 -19.90 15.94
N ASN A 224 -11.29 -21.05 15.66
CA ASN A 224 -9.90 -21.13 15.21
C ASN A 224 -9.67 -20.50 13.81
N ARG A 225 -10.65 -20.57 12.92
CA ARG A 225 -10.63 -19.85 11.64
C ARG A 225 -10.70 -18.32 11.82
N GLU A 226 -11.57 -17.84 12.71
CA GLU A 226 -11.71 -16.41 13.00
C GLU A 226 -10.47 -15.86 13.69
N ARG A 227 -9.90 -16.56 14.67
CA ARG A 227 -8.62 -16.21 15.32
C ARG A 227 -7.49 -16.13 14.33
N LYS A 228 -7.40 -17.12 13.47
CA LYS A 228 -6.41 -17.13 12.39
C LYS A 228 -6.64 -15.96 11.43
N SER A 229 -7.85 -15.61 11.06
CA SER A 229 -8.18 -14.47 10.21
C SER A 229 -7.77 -13.13 10.83
N ALA A 230 -8.05 -12.92 12.10
CA ALA A 230 -7.72 -11.69 12.80
C ALA A 230 -6.21 -11.52 13.02
N SER A 231 -5.49 -12.60 13.37
CA SER A 231 -4.02 -12.55 13.50
C SER A 231 -3.32 -12.15 12.22
N SER A 232 -3.84 -12.55 11.05
CA SER A 232 -3.26 -12.16 9.76
C SER A 232 -3.57 -10.73 9.36
N ALA A 233 -4.77 -10.26 9.65
CA ALA A 233 -5.11 -8.87 9.45
C ALA A 233 -4.19 -7.96 10.30
N PHE A 234 -3.87 -8.39 11.53
CA PHE A 234 -2.90 -7.69 12.39
C PHE A 234 -1.50 -7.62 11.79
N LEU A 235 -1.02 -8.70 11.16
CA LEU A 235 0.29 -8.68 10.50
C LEU A 235 0.32 -7.70 9.32
N VAL A 236 -0.73 -7.71 8.47
CA VAL A 236 -0.88 -6.72 7.38
C VAL A 236 -0.79 -5.31 7.93
N TYR A 237 -1.45 -5.04 9.06
CA TYR A 237 -1.43 -3.75 9.70
C TYR A 237 -0.04 -3.36 10.25
N ILE A 238 0.71 -4.28 10.86
CA ILE A 238 2.09 -4.00 11.32
C ILE A 238 3.00 -3.65 10.16
N VAL A 239 2.93 -4.39 9.05
CA VAL A 239 3.70 -4.10 7.85
C VAL A 239 3.30 -2.73 7.26
N PHE A 240 2.00 -2.47 7.21
CA PHE A 240 1.48 -1.18 6.79
C PHE A 240 2.03 -0.02 7.65
N LEU A 241 1.98 -0.14 8.99
CA LEU A 241 2.56 0.85 9.89
C LEU A 241 4.07 1.04 9.65
N ALA A 242 4.82 -0.06 9.50
CA ALA A 242 6.25 0.01 9.26
C ALA A 242 6.60 0.75 7.95
N CYS A 243 5.73 0.68 6.94
CA CYS A 243 5.92 1.35 5.67
C CYS A 243 5.45 2.81 5.67
N PHE A 244 4.31 3.12 6.31
CA PHE A 244 3.70 4.46 6.24
C PHE A 244 4.15 5.39 7.38
N LEU A 245 4.39 4.87 8.59
CA LEU A 245 4.76 5.71 9.73
C LEU A 245 6.05 6.51 9.52
N PRO A 246 7.13 5.97 8.91
CA PRO A 246 8.32 6.77 8.61
C PRO A 246 8.02 7.95 7.66
N ASN A 247 7.16 7.72 6.66
CA ASN A 247 6.76 8.78 5.73
C ASN A 247 5.95 9.87 6.44
N PHE A 248 5.00 9.47 7.28
CA PHE A 248 4.24 10.40 8.12
C PHE A 248 5.16 11.24 9.02
N CYS A 249 6.14 10.62 9.70
CA CYS A 249 7.11 11.34 10.53
C CYS A 249 7.94 12.35 9.70
N CYS A 250 8.39 11.97 8.51
CA CYS A 250 9.08 12.86 7.60
C CYS A 250 8.21 14.04 7.18
N ILE A 251 6.95 13.80 6.81
CA ILE A 251 5.99 14.84 6.43
C ILE A 251 5.78 15.83 7.58
N MET A 252 5.64 15.37 8.83
CA MET A 252 5.49 16.22 10.01
C MET A 252 6.75 17.07 10.28
N LEU A 253 7.94 16.51 10.12
CA LEU A 253 9.20 17.23 10.30
C LEU A 253 9.48 18.21 9.15
N LEU A 254 8.96 17.97 7.93
CA LEU A 254 9.08 18.85 6.77
C LEU A 254 8.46 20.23 7.00
N THR A 255 7.49 20.33 7.87
CA THR A 255 6.87 21.62 8.18
C THR A 255 7.82 22.58 8.89
N SER A 256 8.88 22.05 9.54
CA SER A 256 9.80 22.88 10.34
C SER A 256 11.17 23.13 9.71
N ASN A 257 11.70 22.30 8.78
CA ASN A 257 13.07 22.45 8.28
C ASN A 257 13.28 21.84 6.88
N ARG A 258 12.78 22.50 5.84
CA ARG A 258 12.77 21.99 4.44
C ARG A 258 14.14 21.91 3.74
N SER A 259 15.19 22.52 4.27
CA SER A 259 16.40 22.83 3.49
C SER A 259 17.61 21.94 3.73
N THR A 260 17.55 20.95 4.63
CA THR A 260 18.69 20.08 4.86
C THR A 260 18.69 18.87 3.92
N VAL A 261 19.85 18.58 3.34
CA VAL A 261 20.06 17.42 2.44
C VAL A 261 19.66 16.10 3.11
N SER A 262 19.97 15.93 4.39
CA SER A 262 19.59 14.77 5.18
C SER A 262 18.08 14.56 5.21
N PHE A 263 17.33 15.64 5.20
CA PHE A 263 15.88 15.62 5.23
C PHE A 263 15.28 15.20 3.88
N ILE A 264 15.81 15.73 2.76
CA ILE A 264 15.42 15.32 1.40
C ILE A 264 15.67 13.81 1.24
N LEU A 265 16.83 13.33 1.72
CA LEU A 265 17.17 11.91 1.70
C LEU A 265 16.19 11.06 2.52
N ALA A 266 15.86 11.48 3.74
CA ALA A 266 14.89 10.78 4.60
C ALA A 266 13.51 10.71 3.94
N ASN A 267 13.06 11.78 3.28
CA ASN A 267 11.80 11.81 2.54
C ASN A 267 11.80 10.83 1.35
N HIS A 268 12.89 10.72 0.61
CA HIS A 268 13.01 9.73 -0.48
C HIS A 268 13.02 8.29 0.03
N ILE A 269 13.74 8.02 1.14
CA ILE A 269 13.76 6.70 1.79
C ILE A 269 12.36 6.33 2.26
N SER A 270 11.68 7.22 2.96
CA SER A 270 10.34 6.97 3.48
C SER A 270 9.30 6.79 2.37
N GLY A 271 9.37 7.57 1.30
CA GLY A 271 8.55 7.40 0.11
C GLY A 271 8.80 6.04 -0.58
N PHE A 272 10.05 5.58 -0.65
CA PHE A 272 10.37 4.24 -1.13
C PHE A 272 9.74 3.14 -0.26
N LEU A 273 9.74 3.28 1.08
CA LEU A 273 9.08 2.33 1.98
C LEU A 273 7.57 2.24 1.74
N VAL A 274 6.92 3.37 1.46
CA VAL A 274 5.50 3.38 1.07
C VAL A 274 5.26 2.57 -0.21
N LEU A 275 6.09 2.74 -1.23
CA LEU A 275 5.98 1.97 -2.47
C LEU A 275 6.31 0.49 -2.27
N LEU A 276 7.25 0.16 -1.38
CA LEU A 276 7.64 -1.20 -1.02
C LEU A 276 6.45 -2.00 -0.42
N ASN A 277 5.52 -1.34 0.25
CA ASN A 277 4.31 -1.97 0.80
C ASN A 277 3.56 -2.83 -0.23
N SER A 278 3.52 -2.38 -1.50
CA SER A 278 2.84 -3.10 -2.58
C SER A 278 3.48 -4.45 -2.93
N SER A 279 4.78 -4.64 -2.65
CA SER A 279 5.47 -5.93 -2.81
C SER A 279 5.35 -6.84 -1.57
N LEU A 280 4.99 -6.28 -0.41
CA LEU A 280 4.88 -7.07 0.82
C LEU A 280 3.53 -7.76 0.97
N ASN A 281 2.46 -7.19 0.42
CA ASN A 281 1.11 -7.74 0.47
C ASN A 281 1.01 -9.17 -0.12
N PRO A 282 1.54 -9.47 -1.31
CA PRO A 282 1.57 -10.82 -1.87
C PRO A 282 2.26 -11.85 -0.98
N VAL A 283 3.37 -11.48 -0.35
CA VAL A 283 4.11 -12.34 0.57
C VAL A 283 3.24 -12.71 1.77
N ILE A 284 2.54 -11.73 2.34
CA ILE A 284 1.63 -11.95 3.48
C ILE A 284 0.48 -12.87 3.08
N TYR A 285 -0.13 -12.70 1.90
CA TYR A 285 -1.20 -13.58 1.43
C TYR A 285 -0.72 -15.01 1.23
N CYS A 286 0.44 -15.20 0.61
CA CYS A 286 1.04 -16.52 0.41
C CYS A 286 1.44 -17.19 1.74
N TRP A 287 1.93 -16.42 2.70
CA TRP A 287 2.23 -16.93 4.04
C TRP A 287 0.97 -17.34 4.77
N ARG A 288 -0.08 -16.56 4.63
CA ARG A 288 -1.31 -16.72 5.39
C ARG A 288 -2.26 -17.78 4.83
N TYR A 289 -2.49 -17.78 3.53
CA TYR A 289 -3.50 -18.62 2.88
C TYR A 289 -2.82 -19.76 2.12
N GLN A 290 -2.92 -20.98 2.67
CA GLN A 290 -2.28 -22.17 2.08
C GLN A 290 -2.73 -22.44 0.64
N GLU A 291 -4.02 -22.20 0.33
CA GLU A 291 -4.56 -22.35 -1.02
C GLU A 291 -3.92 -21.35 -1.98
N ILE A 292 -3.84 -20.07 -1.62
CA ILE A 292 -3.19 -19.03 -2.43
C ILE A 292 -1.73 -19.43 -2.68
N ARG A 293 -1.00 -19.80 -1.62
CA ARG A 293 0.39 -20.27 -1.73
C ARG A 293 0.53 -21.45 -2.69
N ARG A 294 -0.38 -22.44 -2.63
CA ARG A 294 -0.36 -23.61 -3.51
C ARG A 294 -0.59 -23.19 -4.96
N ILE A 295 -1.58 -22.34 -5.23
CA ILE A 295 -1.89 -21.87 -6.58
C ILE A 295 -0.72 -21.06 -7.15
N VAL A 296 -0.17 -20.11 -6.37
CA VAL A 296 1.00 -19.30 -6.78
C VAL A 296 2.21 -20.19 -7.08
N LYS A 297 2.55 -21.15 -6.21
CA LYS A 297 3.64 -22.10 -6.45
C LYS A 297 3.44 -22.91 -7.73
N ASN A 298 2.22 -23.40 -7.99
CA ASN A 298 1.91 -24.15 -9.20
C ASN A 298 2.02 -23.27 -10.46
N SER A 299 1.58 -22.01 -10.38
CA SER A 299 1.69 -21.04 -11.48
C SER A 299 3.16 -20.73 -11.77
N LEU A 300 3.97 -20.51 -10.74
CA LEU A 300 5.43 -20.30 -10.89
C LEU A 300 6.14 -21.50 -11.51
N LYS A 301 5.81 -22.73 -11.06
CA LYS A 301 6.37 -23.94 -11.68
C LYS A 301 6.04 -24.04 -13.16
N LYS A 302 4.80 -23.73 -13.56
CA LYS A 302 4.40 -23.72 -14.97
C LYS A 302 5.17 -22.69 -15.80
N LEU A 303 5.33 -21.46 -15.24
CA LEU A 303 6.06 -20.38 -15.91
C LEU A 303 7.56 -20.68 -16.07
N LEU A 304 8.18 -21.32 -15.08
CA LEU A 304 9.60 -21.66 -15.09
C LEU A 304 9.90 -23.00 -15.76
N PHE A 305 8.91 -23.69 -16.36
CA PHE A 305 9.06 -25.03 -16.94
C PHE A 305 9.70 -26.07 -16.00
N ILE A 306 9.60 -25.83 -14.68
CA ILE A 306 10.11 -26.77 -13.68
C ILE A 306 9.00 -27.79 -13.40
N ARG A 307 9.23 -29.03 -13.88
CA ARG A 307 8.36 -30.19 -13.58
C ARG A 307 8.46 -30.63 -12.13
#